data_103c115b0e3adf4374d5959a0cf122d2
#
_entry.id   103c115b0e3adf4374d5959a0cf122d2
#
_cell.length_a   1.000
_cell.length_b   1.000
_cell.length_c   1.000
_cell.angle_alpha   90.00
_cell.angle_beta   90.00
_cell.angle_gamma   90.00
#
_symmetry.space_group_name_H-M   'P 1'
#
loop_
_entity.id
_entity.type
_entity.pdbx_description
1 polymer ?
#
loop_
_entity_poly.entity_id
_entity_poly.type
_entity_poly.pdbx_seq_one_letter_code
_entity_poly.pdbx_strand_id
1 'polypeptide(L)'
;MLLFILSLLSCNDYTMTGKALEQDILVFPSHIDFGHLNSGEETGLEEFAVINSGQVDLIITTPVLVSGNDRFSLGGLTDQEWVIGPQEHLVFEVSYIPETFESNGAYIEVSSDDIDHPIVIVTLEGNGDAPVMTISPLEFDYGNIDIGCDNEERITITNDGNLPLVIDDVVQMVTQPVDIFMEFGSLPAPPWIIEPGLYLDFLVSYIPSDVGADESLIEITGNDPVAPETETIQFGDGDVEQWVVDTHIQEEFAILDILWVVDDSGSMNRFQTSLSSNIGLFIQAFISTGADY
;
A
#
# COMPACT_ATOMS: atom_id res chain seq x y z
N MET A 1 -107.57 28.74 -0.33
CA MET A 1 -106.92 27.83 0.57
C MET A 1 -105.55 27.51 -0.09
N LEU A 2 -104.53 28.21 0.32
CA LEU A 2 -103.20 28.21 -0.30
C LEU A 2 -102.30 27.24 0.49
N LEU A 3 -101.86 26.16 -0.13
CA LEU A 3 -100.99 25.17 0.48
C LEU A 3 -99.54 25.56 0.24
N PHE A 4 -98.86 25.96 1.28
CA PHE A 4 -97.40 26.21 1.22
C PHE A 4 -96.65 24.84 1.40
N ILE A 5 -95.95 24.41 0.37
CA ILE A 5 -95.00 23.32 0.46
C ILE A 5 -93.68 23.91 0.84
N LEU A 6 -93.21 23.63 2.07
CA LEU A 6 -91.88 24.00 2.55
C LEU A 6 -90.93 22.92 2.08
N SER A 7 -90.11 23.22 1.07
CA SER A 7 -89.01 22.35 0.67
C SER A 7 -87.84 22.50 1.67
N LEU A 8 -87.59 21.44 2.43
CA LEU A 8 -86.39 21.33 3.22
C LEU A 8 -85.17 21.18 2.26
N LEU A 9 -84.35 22.22 2.12
CA LEU A 9 -83.03 22.14 1.57
C LEU A 9 -82.16 21.44 2.61
N SER A 10 -81.76 20.21 2.34
CA SER A 10 -80.73 19.56 3.09
C SER A 10 -79.39 20.27 2.74
N CYS A 11 -78.83 20.92 3.71
CA CYS A 11 -77.42 21.29 3.63
C CYS A 11 -76.57 19.98 3.57
N ASN A 12 -76.07 19.67 2.42
CA ASN A 12 -74.93 18.76 2.37
C ASN A 12 -73.76 19.44 3.07
N ASP A 13 -73.37 18.90 4.20
CA ASP A 13 -72.04 19.18 4.80
C ASP A 13 -70.96 18.73 3.82
N TYR A 14 -70.48 19.65 3.00
CA TYR A 14 -69.17 19.47 2.34
C TYR A 14 -68.18 19.63 3.43
N THR A 15 -67.69 18.52 4.01
CA THR A 15 -66.43 18.49 4.70
C THR A 15 -65.38 18.74 3.65
N MET A 16 -64.93 19.99 3.53
CA MET A 16 -63.66 20.28 2.85
C MET A 16 -62.59 19.62 3.68
N THR A 17 -62.14 18.44 3.28
CA THR A 17 -60.87 17.92 3.71
C THR A 17 -59.81 18.73 2.98
N GLY A 18 -59.50 19.90 3.53
CA GLY A 18 -58.30 20.65 3.11
C GLY A 18 -57.10 19.72 3.39
N LYS A 19 -56.30 19.43 2.38
CA LYS A 19 -55.03 18.84 2.61
C LYS A 19 -54.29 19.77 3.57
N ALA A 20 -53.77 19.26 4.68
CA ALA A 20 -52.92 20.05 5.56
C ALA A 20 -51.77 20.61 4.74
N LEU A 21 -51.38 21.83 4.99
CA LEU A 21 -50.18 22.39 4.42
C LEU A 21 -49.01 21.73 5.16
N GLU A 22 -48.15 21.09 4.42
CA GLU A 22 -47.05 20.28 4.96
C GLU A 22 -45.71 20.79 4.44
N GLN A 23 -44.68 20.62 5.26
CA GLN A 23 -43.29 20.69 4.83
C GLN A 23 -43.01 19.51 3.90
N ASP A 24 -42.11 19.68 2.97
CA ASP A 24 -41.67 18.60 2.09
C ASP A 24 -40.21 18.90 1.65
N ILE A 25 -39.25 18.17 2.25
CA ILE A 25 -37.82 18.33 1.97
C ILE A 25 -37.45 17.48 0.76
N LEU A 26 -36.72 18.09 -0.16
CA LEU A 26 -36.05 17.41 -1.25
C LEU A 26 -34.57 17.82 -1.25
N VAL A 27 -33.67 16.86 -1.36
CA VAL A 27 -32.23 17.12 -1.51
C VAL A 27 -31.77 16.62 -2.86
N PHE A 28 -31.06 17.49 -3.61
CA PHE A 28 -30.59 17.17 -4.94
C PHE A 28 -29.21 17.80 -5.23
N PRO A 29 -28.25 17.00 -5.75
CA PRO A 29 -28.31 15.55 -5.87
C PRO A 29 -28.27 14.87 -4.51
N SER A 30 -28.80 13.64 -4.40
CA SER A 30 -28.69 12.79 -3.21
C SER A 30 -27.46 11.89 -3.20
N HIS A 31 -26.69 11.94 -4.27
CA HIS A 31 -25.43 11.23 -4.45
C HIS A 31 -24.46 12.12 -5.24
N ILE A 32 -23.25 12.26 -4.72
CA ILE A 32 -22.17 13.03 -5.32
C ILE A 32 -20.98 12.10 -5.51
N ASP A 33 -20.53 11.95 -6.74
CA ASP A 33 -19.32 11.21 -7.11
C ASP A 33 -18.30 12.21 -7.65
N PHE A 34 -17.20 12.39 -6.94
CA PHE A 34 -16.08 13.26 -7.33
C PHE A 34 -15.21 12.64 -8.41
N GLY A 35 -15.44 11.35 -8.74
CA GLY A 35 -14.63 10.63 -9.72
C GLY A 35 -13.20 10.38 -9.23
N HIS A 36 -12.24 10.49 -10.15
CA HIS A 36 -10.83 10.29 -9.91
C HIS A 36 -10.10 11.63 -9.89
N LEU A 37 -9.34 11.90 -8.81
CA LEU A 37 -8.57 13.11 -8.63
C LEU A 37 -7.12 12.77 -8.23
N ASN A 38 -6.16 13.51 -8.77
CA ASN A 38 -4.76 13.36 -8.38
C ASN A 38 -4.56 13.75 -6.91
N SER A 39 -4.05 12.81 -6.14
CA SER A 39 -3.83 12.98 -4.70
C SER A 39 -2.77 14.03 -4.41
N GLY A 40 -3.06 14.91 -3.44
CA GLY A 40 -2.19 16.00 -3.04
C GLY A 40 -2.18 17.23 -3.98
N GLU A 41 -2.74 17.13 -5.18
CA GLU A 41 -2.68 18.20 -6.19
C GLU A 41 -4.05 18.79 -6.54
N GLU A 42 -5.11 17.98 -6.49
CA GLU A 42 -6.44 18.36 -6.95
C GLU A 42 -7.46 18.39 -5.81
N THR A 43 -8.39 19.33 -5.90
CA THR A 43 -9.54 19.42 -4.99
C THR A 43 -10.82 19.36 -5.81
N GLY A 44 -11.64 18.36 -5.55
CA GLY A 44 -12.99 18.28 -6.09
C GLY A 44 -13.93 19.26 -5.35
N LEU A 45 -14.76 19.98 -6.08
CA LEU A 45 -15.80 20.86 -5.52
C LEU A 45 -17.13 20.54 -6.20
N GLU A 46 -18.12 20.20 -5.39
CA GLU A 46 -19.48 19.90 -5.82
C GLU A 46 -20.50 20.56 -4.89
N GLU A 47 -21.72 20.66 -5.34
CA GLU A 47 -22.80 21.32 -4.60
C GLU A 47 -24.02 20.38 -4.49
N PHE A 48 -24.76 20.53 -3.39
CA PHE A 48 -26.12 20.00 -3.27
C PHE A 48 -27.07 21.07 -2.78
N ALA A 49 -28.31 20.99 -3.23
CA ALA A 49 -29.39 21.87 -2.83
C ALA A 49 -30.36 21.16 -1.89
N VAL A 50 -30.74 21.85 -0.82
CA VAL A 50 -31.89 21.49 0.02
C VAL A 50 -33.08 22.38 -0.42
N ILE A 51 -34.11 21.75 -0.90
CA ILE A 51 -35.25 22.38 -1.54
C ILE A 51 -36.51 22.14 -0.67
N ASN A 52 -37.27 23.20 -0.39
CA ASN A 52 -38.57 23.06 0.19
C ASN A 52 -39.63 22.92 -0.94
N SER A 53 -40.02 21.68 -1.23
CA SER A 53 -41.10 21.40 -2.20
C SER A 53 -42.52 21.49 -1.60
N GLY A 54 -42.60 21.76 -0.29
CA GLY A 54 -43.81 21.93 0.46
C GLY A 54 -44.53 23.28 0.29
N GLN A 55 -45.47 23.55 1.15
CA GLN A 55 -46.34 24.72 1.09
C GLN A 55 -46.20 25.65 2.30
N VAL A 56 -45.41 25.26 3.29
CA VAL A 56 -45.06 26.03 4.48
C VAL A 56 -43.56 26.09 4.63
N ASP A 57 -43.08 26.97 5.49
CA ASP A 57 -41.66 27.09 5.78
C ASP A 57 -41.08 25.74 6.28
N LEU A 58 -39.95 25.36 5.75
CA LEU A 58 -39.17 24.20 6.15
C LEU A 58 -38.00 24.66 7.01
N ILE A 59 -37.83 24.08 8.18
CA ILE A 59 -36.72 24.36 9.07
C ILE A 59 -35.74 23.21 8.96
N ILE A 60 -34.46 23.51 8.62
CA ILE A 60 -33.38 22.54 8.65
C ILE A 60 -32.32 22.94 9.68
N THR A 61 -31.75 21.96 10.35
CA THR A 61 -30.54 22.17 11.15
C THR A 61 -29.30 22.12 10.27
N THR A 62 -28.15 22.56 10.81
CA THR A 62 -26.87 22.48 10.10
C THR A 62 -26.65 21.05 9.58
N PRO A 63 -26.47 20.90 8.26
CA PRO A 63 -26.07 19.61 7.69
C PRO A 63 -24.79 19.09 8.35
N VAL A 64 -24.76 17.79 8.66
CA VAL A 64 -23.64 17.16 9.37
C VAL A 64 -22.98 16.15 8.45
N LEU A 65 -21.70 16.35 8.20
CA LEU A 65 -20.88 15.35 7.54
C LEU A 65 -20.61 14.21 8.53
N VAL A 66 -21.16 13.04 8.25
CA VAL A 66 -20.97 11.81 9.01
C VAL A 66 -20.04 10.91 8.20
N SER A 67 -18.81 10.84 8.58
CA SER A 67 -17.78 10.14 7.80
C SER A 67 -16.78 9.46 8.69
N GLY A 68 -16.19 8.38 8.16
CA GLY A 68 -15.01 7.72 8.72
C GLY A 68 -13.70 8.29 8.21
N ASN A 69 -13.70 9.32 7.35
CA ASN A 69 -12.46 9.86 6.81
C ASN A 69 -12.52 11.39 6.63
N ASP A 70 -11.36 12.03 6.77
CA ASP A 70 -11.20 13.48 6.78
C ASP A 70 -10.99 14.06 5.35
N ARG A 71 -11.27 13.27 4.30
CA ARG A 71 -11.06 13.68 2.90
C ARG A 71 -12.15 14.59 2.39
N PHE A 72 -13.34 14.53 3.00
CA PHE A 72 -14.47 15.38 2.64
C PHE A 72 -14.61 16.52 3.63
N SER A 73 -15.01 17.70 3.13
CA SER A 73 -15.40 18.81 3.98
C SER A 73 -16.66 19.50 3.45
N LEU A 74 -17.43 20.08 4.37
CA LEU A 74 -18.71 20.73 4.07
C LEU A 74 -18.56 22.22 4.32
N GLY A 75 -18.78 23.04 3.27
CA GLY A 75 -18.73 24.48 3.31
C GLY A 75 -20.10 25.14 3.44
N GLY A 76 -20.10 26.48 3.61
CA GLY A 76 -21.33 27.27 3.66
C GLY A 76 -22.09 27.24 4.99
N LEU A 77 -21.51 26.63 6.05
CA LEU A 77 -22.15 26.48 7.36
C LEU A 77 -22.01 27.76 8.20
N THR A 78 -22.90 28.75 7.98
CA THR A 78 -22.87 30.04 8.71
C THR A 78 -23.80 30.07 9.90
N ASP A 79 -24.86 29.27 9.88
CA ASP A 79 -25.91 29.28 10.87
C ASP A 79 -26.15 27.87 11.45
N GLN A 80 -26.79 27.78 12.60
CA GLN A 80 -27.16 26.50 13.20
C GLN A 80 -28.51 25.98 12.73
N GLU A 81 -29.33 26.86 12.13
CA GLU A 81 -30.66 26.59 11.66
C GLU A 81 -30.99 27.50 10.49
N TRP A 82 -31.65 26.98 9.46
CA TRP A 82 -32.11 27.71 8.31
C TRP A 82 -33.62 27.52 8.11
N VAL A 83 -34.28 28.61 7.72
CA VAL A 83 -35.67 28.58 7.31
C VAL A 83 -35.74 28.74 5.79
N ILE A 84 -36.31 27.75 5.12
CA ILE A 84 -36.48 27.73 3.65
C ILE A 84 -37.97 27.93 3.34
N GLY A 85 -38.27 29.05 2.70
CA GLY A 85 -39.65 29.34 2.27
C GLY A 85 -40.18 28.32 1.23
N PRO A 86 -41.50 28.23 1.03
CA PRO A 86 -42.09 27.34 0.03
C PRO A 86 -41.51 27.58 -1.37
N GLN A 87 -41.05 26.50 -2.03
CA GLN A 87 -40.41 26.50 -3.35
C GLN A 87 -39.05 27.23 -3.41
N GLU A 88 -38.48 27.59 -2.27
CA GLU A 88 -37.12 28.09 -2.16
C GLU A 88 -36.10 26.95 -1.91
N HIS A 89 -34.80 27.25 -2.03
CA HIS A 89 -33.74 26.30 -1.80
C HIS A 89 -32.50 27.00 -1.19
N LEU A 90 -31.67 26.18 -0.53
CA LEU A 90 -30.33 26.56 -0.09
C LEU A 90 -29.32 25.61 -0.74
N VAL A 91 -28.13 26.14 -1.06
CA VAL A 91 -27.04 25.39 -1.67
C VAL A 91 -25.90 25.29 -0.67
N PHE A 92 -25.33 24.11 -0.54
CA PHE A 92 -24.16 23.80 0.26
C PHE A 92 -23.06 23.25 -0.63
N GLU A 93 -21.82 23.65 -0.36
CA GLU A 93 -20.63 23.19 -1.06
C GLU A 93 -20.01 22.02 -0.32
N VAL A 94 -19.56 21.03 -1.07
CA VAL A 94 -18.80 19.89 -0.55
C VAL A 94 -17.48 19.83 -1.30
N SER A 95 -16.38 19.69 -0.56
CA SER A 95 -15.08 19.47 -1.17
C SER A 95 -14.53 18.08 -0.82
N TYR A 96 -13.76 17.53 -1.75
CA TYR A 96 -13.05 16.27 -1.61
C TYR A 96 -11.57 16.47 -1.97
N ILE A 97 -10.66 16.02 -1.09
CA ILE A 97 -9.20 16.12 -1.27
C ILE A 97 -8.60 14.76 -0.92
N PRO A 98 -8.27 13.93 -1.94
CA PRO A 98 -7.58 12.67 -1.70
C PRO A 98 -6.13 12.89 -1.28
N GLU A 99 -5.58 12.01 -0.43
CA GLU A 99 -4.18 12.07 0.01
C GLU A 99 -3.30 11.01 -0.66
N THR A 100 -3.88 9.87 -1.03
CA THR A 100 -3.15 8.77 -1.66
C THR A 100 -4.06 7.99 -2.62
N PHE A 101 -3.54 6.90 -3.17
CA PHE A 101 -4.33 5.95 -3.97
C PHE A 101 -5.31 5.21 -3.06
N GLU A 102 -6.54 5.73 -2.98
CA GLU A 102 -7.60 5.18 -2.14
C GLU A 102 -8.99 5.50 -2.68
N SER A 103 -9.99 4.68 -2.33
CA SER A 103 -11.39 4.99 -2.50
C SER A 103 -11.97 5.48 -1.19
N ASN A 104 -12.67 6.61 -1.23
CA ASN A 104 -13.25 7.24 -0.07
C ASN A 104 -14.75 7.37 -0.21
N GLY A 105 -15.46 7.21 0.91
CA GLY A 105 -16.90 7.39 1.00
C GLY A 105 -17.31 8.03 2.30
N ALA A 106 -18.34 8.88 2.21
CA ALA A 106 -18.95 9.55 3.35
C ALA A 106 -20.44 9.79 3.08
N TYR A 107 -21.13 10.38 4.04
CA TYR A 107 -22.46 10.89 3.82
C TYR A 107 -22.75 12.14 4.67
N ILE A 108 -23.69 12.96 4.18
CA ILE A 108 -24.16 14.14 4.87
C ILE A 108 -25.58 13.85 5.35
N GLU A 109 -25.85 14.11 6.62
CA GLU A 109 -27.20 14.10 7.19
C GLU A 109 -27.75 15.52 7.21
N VAL A 110 -28.91 15.70 6.60
CA VAL A 110 -29.72 16.92 6.66
C VAL A 110 -30.96 16.64 7.49
N SER A 111 -31.02 17.19 8.69
CA SER A 111 -32.17 17.05 9.57
C SER A 111 -33.16 18.21 9.36
N SER A 112 -34.46 17.92 9.39
CA SER A 112 -35.52 18.88 9.16
C SER A 112 -36.70 18.67 10.08
N ASP A 113 -37.65 19.64 10.06
CA ASP A 113 -38.95 19.53 10.70
C ASP A 113 -40.05 18.89 9.82
N ASP A 114 -39.66 18.35 8.65
CA ASP A 114 -40.54 17.49 7.85
C ASP A 114 -40.77 16.18 8.61
N ILE A 115 -42.05 15.90 8.90
CA ILE A 115 -42.46 14.73 9.71
C ILE A 115 -42.28 13.44 8.94
N ASP A 116 -42.43 13.47 7.61
CA ASP A 116 -42.33 12.29 6.75
C ASP A 116 -40.83 11.97 6.42
N HIS A 117 -39.99 13.01 6.35
CA HIS A 117 -38.58 12.92 6.04
C HIS A 117 -37.71 13.73 7.03
N PRO A 118 -37.68 13.36 8.32
CA PRO A 118 -36.97 14.12 9.35
C PRO A 118 -35.48 14.15 9.17
N ILE A 119 -34.91 13.18 8.41
CA ILE A 119 -33.51 13.10 8.03
C ILE A 119 -33.42 12.66 6.57
N VAL A 120 -32.66 13.41 5.77
CA VAL A 120 -32.30 13.07 4.39
C VAL A 120 -30.78 12.92 4.29
N ILE A 121 -30.33 11.94 3.52
CA ILE A 121 -28.91 11.60 3.37
C ILE A 121 -28.44 11.95 1.96
N VAL A 122 -27.28 12.60 1.88
CA VAL A 122 -26.48 12.75 0.66
C VAL A 122 -25.25 11.85 0.76
N THR A 123 -25.12 10.91 -0.15
CA THR A 123 -23.93 10.04 -0.20
C THR A 123 -22.82 10.68 -1.02
N LEU A 124 -21.58 10.50 -0.58
CA LEU A 124 -20.37 11.05 -1.19
C LEU A 124 -19.42 9.89 -1.53
N GLU A 125 -18.86 9.92 -2.73
CA GLU A 125 -17.83 9.00 -3.19
C GLU A 125 -16.75 9.76 -3.94
N GLY A 126 -15.50 9.28 -3.84
CA GLY A 126 -14.37 9.83 -4.60
C GLY A 126 -13.16 8.88 -4.54
N ASN A 127 -12.31 8.95 -5.55
CA ASN A 127 -11.11 8.13 -5.66
C ASN A 127 -9.89 9.05 -5.79
N GLY A 128 -8.86 8.76 -4.99
CA GLY A 128 -7.55 9.38 -5.14
C GLY A 128 -6.69 8.58 -6.10
N ASP A 129 -6.04 9.27 -7.04
CA ASP A 129 -5.05 8.67 -7.93
C ASP A 129 -3.65 9.12 -7.48
N ALA A 130 -2.74 8.18 -7.25
CA ALA A 130 -1.38 8.46 -6.83
C ALA A 130 -0.42 7.33 -7.22
N PRO A 131 0.89 7.62 -7.38
CA PRO A 131 1.92 6.61 -7.22
C PRO A 131 2.00 6.20 -5.75
N VAL A 132 2.33 4.94 -5.48
CA VAL A 132 2.57 4.44 -4.12
C VAL A 132 3.88 3.67 -4.12
N MET A 133 4.86 4.17 -3.38
CA MET A 133 6.20 3.59 -3.29
C MET A 133 6.26 2.56 -2.17
N THR A 134 6.51 1.30 -2.53
CA THR A 134 6.76 0.21 -1.59
C THR A 134 8.15 -0.34 -1.78
N ILE A 135 8.93 -0.41 -0.69
CA ILE A 135 10.32 -0.90 -0.70
C ILE A 135 10.40 -2.20 0.09
N SER A 136 11.11 -3.18 -0.45
CA SER A 136 11.33 -4.48 0.21
C SER A 136 12.72 -5.02 -0.08
N PRO A 137 13.44 -5.48 0.95
CA PRO A 137 13.13 -5.33 2.38
C PRO A 137 13.39 -3.90 2.89
N LEU A 138 12.71 -3.49 3.96
CA LEU A 138 13.02 -2.22 4.68
C LEU A 138 14.21 -2.34 5.62
N GLU A 139 14.58 -3.58 5.97
CA GLU A 139 15.70 -3.91 6.85
C GLU A 139 16.26 -5.26 6.43
N PHE A 140 17.58 -5.38 6.33
CA PHE A 140 18.25 -6.64 6.03
C PHE A 140 19.52 -6.83 6.83
N ASP A 141 19.62 -8.02 7.45
CA ASP A 141 20.78 -8.46 8.23
C ASP A 141 21.58 -9.50 7.43
N TYR A 142 22.77 -9.14 6.99
CA TYR A 142 23.68 -10.06 6.31
C TYR A 142 24.27 -11.12 7.25
N GLY A 143 24.14 -10.93 8.58
CA GLY A 143 24.77 -11.78 9.59
C GLY A 143 26.27 -11.63 9.66
N ASN A 144 26.96 -12.67 10.16
CA ASN A 144 28.41 -12.71 10.23
C ASN A 144 28.99 -13.17 8.90
N ILE A 145 29.79 -12.34 8.25
CA ILE A 145 30.46 -12.61 6.98
C ILE A 145 31.96 -12.55 7.19
N ASP A 146 32.70 -13.57 6.71
CA ASP A 146 34.15 -13.58 6.77
C ASP A 146 34.74 -12.44 5.93
N ILE A 147 35.77 -11.79 6.46
CA ILE A 147 36.48 -10.67 5.79
C ILE A 147 36.88 -11.05 4.36
N GLY A 148 36.43 -10.23 3.39
CA GLY A 148 36.67 -10.42 1.97
C GLY A 148 35.76 -11.40 1.26
N CYS A 149 34.81 -12.02 1.98
CA CYS A 149 33.67 -12.70 1.37
C CYS A 149 32.54 -11.69 1.08
N ASP A 150 31.68 -12.04 0.15
CA ASP A 150 30.54 -11.21 -0.24
C ASP A 150 29.20 -11.91 0.07
N ASN A 151 28.19 -11.10 0.41
CA ASN A 151 26.80 -11.50 0.46
C ASN A 151 25.96 -10.40 -0.18
N GLU A 152 24.95 -10.79 -0.93
CA GLU A 152 24.13 -9.86 -1.70
C GLU A 152 22.67 -9.97 -1.32
N GLU A 153 21.99 -8.83 -1.24
CA GLU A 153 20.55 -8.72 -1.10
C GLU A 153 19.96 -7.87 -2.22
N ARG A 154 18.75 -8.20 -2.60
CA ARG A 154 17.98 -7.49 -3.63
C ARG A 154 17.00 -6.52 -3.01
N ILE A 155 17.17 -5.24 -3.26
CA ILE A 155 16.18 -4.23 -2.90
C ILE A 155 15.25 -4.05 -4.10
N THR A 156 13.95 -4.16 -3.81
CA THR A 156 12.88 -4.01 -4.80
C THR A 156 12.05 -2.79 -4.47
N ILE A 157 11.85 -1.91 -5.44
CA ILE A 157 10.95 -0.75 -5.37
C ILE A 157 9.74 -1.07 -6.24
N THR A 158 8.57 -1.16 -5.65
CA THR A 158 7.30 -1.46 -6.35
C THR A 158 6.42 -0.22 -6.39
N ASN A 159 5.73 -0.01 -7.50
CA ASN A 159 4.65 0.97 -7.60
C ASN A 159 3.30 0.26 -7.35
N ASP A 160 2.76 0.37 -6.15
CA ASP A 160 1.46 -0.19 -5.76
C ASP A 160 0.29 0.78 -6.03
N GLY A 161 0.58 1.95 -6.59
CA GLY A 161 -0.40 2.95 -6.99
C GLY A 161 -0.96 2.74 -8.40
N ASN A 162 -1.70 3.74 -8.90
CA ASN A 162 -2.28 3.74 -10.24
C ASN A 162 -1.73 4.84 -11.16
N LEU A 163 -0.84 5.69 -10.67
CA LEU A 163 -0.07 6.65 -11.47
C LEU A 163 1.41 6.25 -11.52
N PRO A 164 2.16 6.70 -12.54
CA PRO A 164 3.59 6.41 -12.65
C PRO A 164 4.37 6.93 -11.43
N LEU A 165 5.13 6.03 -10.79
CA LEU A 165 6.07 6.36 -9.73
C LEU A 165 7.40 6.81 -10.35
N VAL A 166 7.82 8.00 -10.00
CA VAL A 166 9.14 8.55 -10.38
C VAL A 166 10.06 8.43 -9.18
N ILE A 167 11.16 7.69 -9.34
CA ILE A 167 12.25 7.65 -8.37
C ILE A 167 13.28 8.69 -8.78
N ASP A 168 13.40 9.74 -7.98
CA ASP A 168 14.27 10.88 -8.27
C ASP A 168 15.73 10.58 -7.96
N ASP A 169 15.99 9.90 -6.83
CA ASP A 169 17.34 9.53 -6.42
C ASP A 169 17.35 8.32 -5.47
N VAL A 170 18.50 7.67 -5.39
CA VAL A 170 18.83 6.61 -4.41
C VAL A 170 20.19 6.92 -3.83
N VAL A 171 20.24 7.29 -2.57
CA VAL A 171 21.43 7.80 -1.89
C VAL A 171 21.79 6.90 -0.72
N GLN A 172 23.07 6.48 -0.68
CA GLN A 172 23.61 5.77 0.45
C GLN A 172 24.16 6.76 1.48
N MET A 173 23.61 6.73 2.68
CA MET A 173 24.08 7.47 3.84
C MET A 173 25.14 6.66 4.60
N VAL A 174 26.39 6.88 4.31
CA VAL A 174 27.50 6.09 4.86
C VAL A 174 28.05 6.74 6.12
N THR A 175 28.19 5.95 7.19
CA THR A 175 28.83 6.43 8.44
C THR A 175 30.29 6.07 8.58
N GLN A 176 30.85 5.00 7.94
CA GLN A 176 32.26 4.55 7.91
C GLN A 176 32.41 3.04 8.24
N PRO A 177 33.46 2.34 7.71
CA PRO A 177 33.92 2.35 6.33
C PRO A 177 32.85 1.80 5.38
N VAL A 178 33.02 1.98 4.05
CA VAL A 178 32.03 1.54 3.07
C VAL A 178 32.25 0.07 2.77
N ASP A 179 31.67 -0.81 3.52
CA ASP A 179 31.68 -2.26 3.29
C ASP A 179 30.35 -2.75 2.66
N ILE A 180 29.38 -1.83 2.53
CA ILE A 180 28.08 -2.05 1.88
C ILE A 180 28.02 -1.21 0.61
N PHE A 181 27.74 -1.83 -0.53
CA PHE A 181 27.79 -1.21 -1.87
C PHE A 181 26.48 -1.39 -2.61
N MET A 182 25.99 -0.33 -3.26
CA MET A 182 24.86 -0.42 -4.18
C MET A 182 25.32 -0.75 -5.60
N GLU A 183 24.65 -1.70 -6.26
CA GLU A 183 24.93 -2.13 -7.62
C GLU A 183 23.66 -2.04 -8.49
N PHE A 184 23.63 -1.04 -9.37
CA PHE A 184 22.50 -0.79 -10.27
C PHE A 184 22.58 -1.58 -11.59
N GLY A 185 23.64 -2.34 -11.80
CA GLY A 185 23.81 -3.16 -13.00
C GLY A 185 23.79 -2.33 -14.29
N SER A 186 22.78 -2.57 -15.13
CA SER A 186 22.60 -1.85 -16.40
C SER A 186 21.59 -0.70 -16.33
N LEU A 187 21.08 -0.37 -15.15
CA LEU A 187 20.16 0.75 -14.98
C LEU A 187 20.86 2.08 -15.30
N PRO A 188 20.20 2.99 -16.02
CA PRO A 188 20.71 4.34 -16.21
C PRO A 188 20.72 5.09 -14.87
N ALA A 189 21.39 6.23 -14.81
CA ALA A 189 21.22 7.13 -13.67
C ALA A 189 19.74 7.56 -13.52
N PRO A 190 19.22 7.75 -12.27
CA PRO A 190 17.89 8.27 -12.06
C PRO A 190 17.69 9.65 -12.75
N PRO A 191 16.44 10.12 -12.99
CA PRO A 191 15.21 9.54 -12.46
C PRO A 191 14.76 8.28 -13.20
N TRP A 192 14.13 7.35 -12.46
CA TRP A 192 13.50 6.16 -13.02
C TRP A 192 11.99 6.26 -12.95
N ILE A 193 11.29 5.71 -13.93
CA ILE A 193 9.84 5.65 -13.97
C ILE A 193 9.40 4.19 -13.82
N ILE A 194 8.56 3.94 -12.82
CA ILE A 194 7.96 2.63 -12.55
C ILE A 194 6.46 2.75 -12.81
N GLU A 195 5.99 2.08 -13.86
CA GLU A 195 4.56 2.07 -14.19
C GLU A 195 3.73 1.33 -13.12
N PRO A 196 2.42 1.61 -12.99
CA PRO A 196 1.55 0.95 -12.04
C PRO A 196 1.65 -0.57 -12.05
N GLY A 197 1.84 -1.17 -10.88
CA GLY A 197 1.97 -2.63 -10.70
C GLY A 197 3.30 -3.23 -11.16
N LEU A 198 4.25 -2.39 -11.62
CA LEU A 198 5.61 -2.82 -11.95
C LEU A 198 6.58 -2.51 -10.82
N TYR A 199 7.77 -3.04 -10.94
CA TYR A 199 8.86 -2.85 -9.99
C TYR A 199 10.20 -2.61 -10.69
N LEU A 200 11.14 -2.07 -9.94
CA LEU A 200 12.54 -1.95 -10.27
C LEU A 200 13.34 -2.56 -9.12
N ASP A 201 14.43 -3.24 -9.44
CA ASP A 201 15.33 -3.79 -8.43
C ASP A 201 16.79 -3.42 -8.68
N PHE A 202 17.56 -3.39 -7.59
CA PHE A 202 19.02 -3.28 -7.59
C PHE A 202 19.60 -4.17 -6.48
N LEU A 203 20.89 -4.47 -6.57
CA LEU A 203 21.59 -5.28 -5.58
C LEU A 203 22.31 -4.39 -4.57
N VAL A 204 22.39 -4.89 -3.34
CA VAL A 204 23.24 -4.33 -2.29
C VAL A 204 24.15 -5.44 -1.80
N SER A 205 25.46 -5.25 -1.93
CA SER A 205 26.49 -6.22 -1.56
C SER A 205 27.15 -5.78 -0.27
N TYR A 206 27.31 -6.71 0.68
CA TYR A 206 28.10 -6.54 1.88
C TYR A 206 29.42 -7.29 1.75
N ILE A 207 30.56 -6.59 1.87
CA ILE A 207 31.92 -7.14 1.76
C ILE A 207 32.76 -6.55 2.89
N PRO A 208 32.77 -7.17 4.09
CA PRO A 208 33.47 -6.63 5.24
C PRO A 208 34.99 -6.56 4.99
N SER A 209 35.60 -5.43 5.32
CA SER A 209 37.06 -5.19 5.23
C SER A 209 37.76 -5.38 6.56
N ASP A 210 37.05 -5.32 7.68
CA ASP A 210 37.58 -5.56 9.03
C ASP A 210 36.54 -6.28 9.91
N VAL A 211 36.89 -6.56 11.16
CA VAL A 211 36.00 -7.21 12.15
C VAL A 211 35.15 -6.16 12.83
N GLY A 212 33.88 -6.36 12.84
CA GLY A 212 32.93 -5.51 13.55
C GLY A 212 31.62 -5.33 12.82
N ALA A 213 30.70 -4.61 13.48
CA ALA A 213 29.38 -4.32 12.95
C ALA A 213 29.43 -3.14 11.96
N ASP A 214 28.81 -3.35 10.83
CA ASP A 214 28.61 -2.35 9.78
C ASP A 214 27.14 -2.07 9.58
N GLU A 215 26.81 -0.80 9.30
CA GLU A 215 25.45 -0.35 9.02
C GLU A 215 25.46 0.68 7.88
N SER A 216 24.49 0.60 7.01
CA SER A 216 24.27 1.56 5.94
C SER A 216 22.77 1.84 5.81
N LEU A 217 22.44 3.11 5.71
CA LEU A 217 21.11 3.60 5.40
C LEU A 217 21.05 3.94 3.92
N ILE A 218 20.07 3.44 3.20
CA ILE A 218 19.81 3.78 1.80
C ILE A 218 18.49 4.54 1.75
N GLU A 219 18.56 5.82 1.40
CA GLU A 219 17.42 6.69 1.19
C GLU A 219 16.98 6.67 -0.27
N ILE A 220 15.69 6.49 -0.49
CA ILE A 220 15.06 6.47 -1.81
C ILE A 220 14.03 7.57 -1.84
N THR A 221 14.17 8.49 -2.80
CA THR A 221 13.28 9.63 -2.96
C THR A 221 12.43 9.50 -4.23
N GLY A 222 11.17 9.93 -4.16
CA GLY A 222 10.26 9.85 -5.29
C GLY A 222 9.01 10.71 -5.14
N ASN A 223 8.08 10.57 -6.08
CA ASN A 223 6.87 11.39 -6.15
C ASN A 223 5.65 10.78 -5.44
N ASP A 224 5.84 9.82 -4.52
CA ASP A 224 4.75 9.35 -3.65
C ASP A 224 4.29 10.50 -2.75
N PRO A 225 3.01 10.92 -2.78
CA PRO A 225 2.55 12.08 -1.99
C PRO A 225 2.55 11.84 -0.49
N VAL A 226 2.53 10.59 -0.02
CA VAL A 226 2.51 10.22 1.40
C VAL A 226 3.90 9.88 1.92
N ALA A 227 4.70 9.20 1.11
CA ALA A 227 6.03 8.74 1.46
C ALA A 227 7.05 9.15 0.37
N PRO A 228 7.30 10.47 0.20
CA PRO A 228 8.24 10.97 -0.82
C PRO A 228 9.69 10.55 -0.54
N GLU A 229 10.00 10.17 0.69
CA GLU A 229 11.28 9.65 1.15
C GLU A 229 11.05 8.39 1.95
N THR A 230 11.75 7.31 1.59
CA THR A 230 11.68 6.03 2.30
C THR A 230 13.09 5.46 2.42
N GLU A 231 13.37 4.85 3.57
CA GLU A 231 14.69 4.33 3.91
C GLU A 231 14.67 2.80 4.00
N THR A 232 15.79 2.17 3.62
CA THR A 232 16.07 0.76 3.93
C THR A 232 17.40 0.66 4.66
N ILE A 233 17.42 -0.13 5.73
CA ILE A 233 18.59 -0.31 6.59
C ILE A 233 19.26 -1.64 6.25
N GLN A 234 20.56 -1.60 6.04
CA GLN A 234 21.41 -2.75 5.73
C GLN A 234 22.48 -2.86 6.80
N PHE A 235 22.63 -4.03 7.42
CA PHE A 235 23.64 -4.23 8.45
C PHE A 235 24.19 -5.67 8.45
N GLY A 236 25.43 -5.82 8.95
CA GLY A 236 26.11 -7.10 9.07
C GLY A 236 27.32 -6.99 10.00
N ASP A 237 27.91 -8.10 10.34
CA ASP A 237 29.14 -8.19 11.13
C ASP A 237 30.25 -8.85 10.31
N GLY A 238 31.38 -8.12 10.15
CA GLY A 238 32.58 -8.71 9.62
C GLY A 238 33.25 -9.62 10.67
N ASP A 239 33.61 -10.84 10.27
CA ASP A 239 34.29 -11.79 11.14
C ASP A 239 35.58 -12.34 10.49
N VAL A 240 36.40 -12.94 11.27
CA VAL A 240 37.60 -13.66 10.77
C VAL A 240 37.26 -15.11 10.51
N GLU A 241 37.76 -15.66 9.41
CA GLU A 241 37.64 -17.07 9.13
C GLU A 241 38.17 -17.91 10.32
N GLN A 242 37.26 -18.66 10.94
CA GLN A 242 37.65 -19.55 12.03
C GLN A 242 38.18 -20.85 11.46
N TRP A 243 39.52 -20.99 11.48
CA TRP A 243 40.16 -22.25 11.14
C TRP A 243 39.85 -23.31 12.20
N VAL A 244 39.09 -24.31 11.86
CA VAL A 244 38.97 -25.53 12.67
C VAL A 244 40.14 -26.42 12.33
N VAL A 245 41.13 -26.46 13.23
CA VAL A 245 42.25 -27.40 13.10
C VAL A 245 41.85 -28.73 13.70
N ASP A 246 41.43 -29.66 12.86
CA ASP A 246 41.25 -31.04 13.26
C ASP A 246 42.61 -31.70 13.39
N THR A 247 43.08 -31.90 14.61
CA THR A 247 44.29 -32.63 14.91
C THR A 247 44.02 -34.14 15.01
N HIS A 248 44.31 -34.86 13.95
CA HIS A 248 44.32 -36.33 14.01
C HIS A 248 45.67 -36.78 14.55
N ILE A 249 45.64 -37.37 15.76
CA ILE A 249 46.81 -38.11 16.31
C ILE A 249 46.79 -39.48 15.65
N GLN A 250 47.73 -39.69 14.73
CA GLN A 250 47.94 -41.01 14.16
C GLN A 250 48.67 -41.87 15.20
N GLU A 251 48.02 -42.94 15.68
CA GLU A 251 48.67 -43.93 16.54
C GLU A 251 49.81 -44.66 15.76
N GLU A 252 50.74 -45.24 16.48
CA GLU A 252 51.99 -45.82 15.94
C GLU A 252 51.75 -46.95 14.91
N PHE A 253 50.55 -47.42 14.78
CA PHE A 253 50.11 -48.35 13.73
C PHE A 253 49.27 -47.61 12.70
N ALA A 254 49.83 -47.47 11.49
CA ALA A 254 49.17 -46.80 10.38
C ALA A 254 47.89 -47.56 9.97
N ILE A 255 46.74 -47.18 10.60
CA ILE A 255 45.41 -47.57 10.10
C ILE A 255 45.10 -46.50 9.03
N LEU A 256 44.99 -46.91 7.79
CA LEU A 256 44.75 -46.03 6.67
C LEU A 256 43.34 -46.23 6.12
N ASP A 257 42.44 -45.32 6.38
CA ASP A 257 41.13 -45.31 5.73
C ASP A 257 41.22 -44.52 4.42
N ILE A 258 40.88 -45.18 3.33
CA ILE A 258 40.89 -44.51 2.00
C ILE A 258 39.45 -44.31 1.55
N LEU A 259 39.02 -43.06 1.51
CA LEU A 259 37.76 -42.67 0.88
C LEU A 259 37.96 -42.38 -0.59
N TRP A 260 37.30 -43.10 -1.45
CA TRP A 260 37.27 -42.86 -2.88
C TRP A 260 36.03 -42.08 -3.26
N VAL A 261 36.22 -40.87 -3.76
CA VAL A 261 35.15 -40.09 -4.37
C VAL A 261 35.35 -40.11 -5.88
N VAL A 262 34.43 -40.71 -6.60
CA VAL A 262 34.47 -40.81 -8.06
C VAL A 262 33.34 -39.98 -8.65
N ASP A 263 33.69 -39.02 -9.48
CA ASP A 263 32.73 -38.27 -10.27
C ASP A 263 32.07 -39.22 -11.29
N ASP A 264 30.75 -39.36 -11.24
CA ASP A 264 29.92 -40.19 -12.13
C ASP A 264 29.26 -39.39 -13.28
N SER A 265 29.64 -38.14 -13.46
CA SER A 265 29.15 -37.32 -14.57
C SER A 265 29.43 -37.95 -15.93
N GLY A 266 28.52 -37.73 -16.92
CA GLY A 266 28.61 -38.33 -18.24
C GLY A 266 29.92 -38.04 -18.99
N SER A 267 30.62 -36.94 -18.65
CA SER A 267 31.94 -36.59 -19.20
C SER A 267 33.06 -37.53 -18.74
N MET A 268 32.89 -38.22 -17.63
CA MET A 268 33.87 -39.09 -17.00
C MET A 268 33.77 -40.58 -17.45
N ASN A 269 32.76 -40.97 -18.21
CA ASN A 269 32.48 -42.36 -18.57
C ASN A 269 33.70 -43.15 -19.10
N ARG A 270 34.55 -42.53 -19.95
CA ARG A 270 35.75 -43.18 -20.49
C ARG A 270 36.87 -43.37 -19.45
N PHE A 271 36.88 -42.53 -18.43
CA PHE A 271 37.87 -42.61 -17.33
C PHE A 271 37.40 -43.59 -16.24
N GLN A 272 36.13 -43.70 -16.01
CA GLN A 272 35.52 -44.68 -15.06
C GLN A 272 35.87 -46.10 -15.43
N THR A 273 35.86 -46.44 -16.74
CA THR A 273 36.26 -47.77 -17.23
C THR A 273 37.75 -48.08 -16.89
N SER A 274 38.61 -47.11 -17.08
CA SER A 274 40.04 -47.24 -16.75
C SER A 274 40.25 -47.34 -15.24
N LEU A 275 39.52 -46.55 -14.44
CA LEU A 275 39.59 -46.59 -13.00
C LEU A 275 39.11 -47.95 -12.46
N SER A 276 37.97 -48.43 -12.93
CA SER A 276 37.44 -49.78 -12.55
C SER A 276 38.38 -50.87 -12.89
N SER A 277 39.10 -50.78 -14.03
CA SER A 277 40.03 -51.82 -14.46
C SER A 277 41.34 -51.85 -13.63
N ASN A 278 41.74 -50.71 -13.06
CA ASN A 278 43.02 -50.57 -12.34
C ASN A 278 42.87 -50.58 -10.82
N ILE A 279 41.64 -50.42 -10.26
CA ILE A 279 41.40 -50.39 -8.83
C ILE A 279 41.85 -51.73 -8.16
N GLY A 280 41.65 -52.85 -8.83
CA GLY A 280 42.08 -54.15 -8.35
C GLY A 280 43.60 -54.26 -8.24
N LEU A 281 44.36 -53.68 -9.19
CA LEU A 281 45.85 -53.65 -9.14
C LEU A 281 46.33 -52.73 -8.03
N PHE A 282 45.67 -51.62 -7.81
CA PHE A 282 45.98 -50.70 -6.73
C PHE A 282 45.78 -51.39 -5.37
N ILE A 283 44.63 -52.04 -5.15
CA ILE A 283 44.32 -52.73 -3.92
C ILE A 283 45.33 -53.91 -3.67
N GLN A 284 45.69 -54.65 -4.69
CA GLN A 284 46.75 -55.66 -4.56
C GLN A 284 48.11 -55.09 -4.18
N ALA A 285 48.49 -53.96 -4.81
CA ALA A 285 49.74 -53.29 -4.47
C ALA A 285 49.68 -52.77 -3.01
N PHE A 286 48.59 -52.23 -2.60
CA PHE A 286 48.37 -51.71 -1.26
C PHE A 286 48.43 -52.84 -0.19
N ILE A 287 47.72 -53.94 -0.39
CA ILE A 287 47.79 -55.12 0.50
C ILE A 287 49.24 -55.64 0.58
N SER A 288 50.02 -55.56 -0.51
CA SER A 288 51.40 -56.05 -0.54
C SER A 288 52.38 -55.20 0.32
N THR A 289 51.99 -54.00 0.71
CA THR A 289 52.79 -53.10 1.58
C THR A 289 52.77 -53.53 3.06
N GLY A 290 51.87 -54.47 3.44
CA GLY A 290 51.75 -54.93 4.82
C GLY A 290 51.12 -53.89 5.76
N ALA A 291 50.44 -52.86 5.22
CA ALA A 291 49.63 -51.94 6.02
C ALA A 291 48.41 -52.70 6.60
N ASP A 292 48.13 -52.50 7.85
CA ASP A 292 46.93 -53.00 8.51
C ASP A 292 45.76 -52.10 8.12
N TYR A 293 44.62 -52.69 7.75
CA TYR A 293 43.45 -51.95 7.25
C TYR A 293 42.17 -52.59 7.80
#